data_63901a1faca4b4ebffd51b03231f55ef
#
_entry.id   63901a1faca4b4ebffd51b03231f55ef
#
_cell.length_a   1.000
_cell.length_b   1.000
_cell.length_c   1.000
_cell.angle_alpha   90.00
_cell.angle_beta   90.00
_cell.angle_gamma   90.00
#
_symmetry.space_group_name_H-M   'P 1'
#
loop_
_entity.id
_entity.type
_entity.pdbx_description
1 polymer ?
#
loop_
_entity_poly.entity_id
_entity_poly.type
_entity_poly.pdbx_seq_one_letter_code
_entity_poly.pdbx_strand_id
1 'polypeptide(L)'
;QEEYVGGGLMNNKKKKNMLPALAMAGPVSVWMILFVTIPMLYIIYISFMSRGVFGDVVYKFSTESYKTILNPTYFKVILKSLKAAGITTILCLLLGYPLAYIIAHKPKDTAAKLITLIMIPFWTNSLMRLNSWLLLFQTSGPINNLLVGTGIVKEPITFIYTDGLVLIGLITNMLPFAVLPLYSTIEKLDKSLIEASADLGASAATTFMRVTLPITFPGIFSAIILVFIPSLGIYTVTDMLGGGKILYIGNIIKNQFGSIRNWPLGAALSVMLIVITMLLIFIYTRFAKIEDMEVV
;
A
#
# COMPACT_ATOMS: atom_id res chain seq x y z
N GLN A 1 -11.20 -16.53 -61.04
CA GLN A 1 -9.98 -15.68 -60.92
C GLN A 1 -10.27 -14.40 -60.15
N GLU A 2 -10.64 -14.53 -58.88
CA GLU A 2 -10.71 -13.40 -57.91
C GLU A 2 -10.44 -13.93 -56.51
N GLU A 3 -9.18 -14.28 -56.26
CA GLU A 3 -8.78 -14.62 -54.89
C GLU A 3 -7.26 -14.45 -54.81
N TYR A 4 -6.75 -13.24 -54.47
CA TYR A 4 -5.38 -13.01 -53.97
C TYR A 4 -5.04 -11.50 -53.89
N VAL A 5 -5.89 -10.63 -53.29
CA VAL A 5 -5.51 -9.23 -53.08
C VAL A 5 -5.76 -8.76 -51.63
N GLY A 6 -6.27 -9.60 -50.72
CA GLY A 6 -6.66 -9.18 -49.36
C GLY A 6 -5.52 -9.12 -48.34
N GLY A 7 -4.42 -9.87 -48.50
CA GLY A 7 -3.40 -10.03 -47.44
C GLY A 7 -2.40 -8.87 -47.29
N GLY A 8 -2.12 -8.14 -48.37
CA GLY A 8 -1.11 -7.08 -48.32
C GLY A 8 -1.57 -5.76 -47.71
N LEU A 9 -2.86 -5.43 -47.84
CA LEU A 9 -3.42 -4.16 -47.37
C LEU A 9 -3.69 -4.14 -45.85
N MET A 10 -4.00 -5.30 -45.27
CA MET A 10 -4.21 -5.39 -43.81
C MET A 10 -2.91 -5.25 -43.01
N ASN A 11 -1.79 -5.76 -43.54
CA ASN A 11 -0.49 -5.67 -42.88
C ASN A 11 0.08 -4.24 -42.89
N ASN A 12 -0.22 -3.47 -43.94
CA ASN A 12 0.21 -2.07 -44.04
C ASN A 12 -0.62 -1.10 -43.21
N LYS A 13 -1.91 -1.38 -42.97
CA LYS A 13 -2.76 -0.62 -42.00
C LYS A 13 -2.35 -0.83 -40.54
N LYS A 14 -1.98 -2.05 -40.14
CA LYS A 14 -1.44 -2.30 -38.81
C LYS A 14 -0.12 -1.56 -38.54
N LYS A 15 0.82 -1.52 -39.51
CA LYS A 15 2.06 -0.76 -39.38
C LYS A 15 1.83 0.76 -39.33
N LYS A 16 0.85 1.28 -40.05
CA LYS A 16 0.55 2.72 -40.11
C LYS A 16 -0.04 3.27 -38.81
N ASN A 17 -0.74 2.43 -38.04
CA ASN A 17 -1.31 2.80 -36.74
C ASN A 17 -0.36 2.59 -35.54
N MET A 18 0.78 1.92 -35.74
CA MET A 18 1.77 1.72 -34.67
C MET A 18 2.72 2.93 -34.50
N LEU A 19 2.98 3.69 -35.52
CA LEU A 19 3.90 4.84 -35.46
C LEU A 19 3.41 5.93 -34.48
N PRO A 20 2.15 6.42 -34.55
CA PRO A 20 1.68 7.41 -33.59
C PRO A 20 1.57 6.83 -32.15
N ALA A 21 1.19 5.56 -32.00
CA ALA A 21 1.18 4.91 -30.70
C ALA A 21 2.60 4.78 -30.11
N LEU A 22 3.61 4.43 -30.90
CA LEU A 22 5.02 4.40 -30.51
C LEU A 22 5.56 5.80 -30.21
N ALA A 23 5.17 6.82 -30.97
CA ALA A 23 5.59 8.20 -30.74
C ALA A 23 5.01 8.76 -29.42
N MET A 24 3.79 8.39 -29.05
CA MET A 24 3.16 8.82 -27.79
C MET A 24 3.66 8.01 -26.57
N ALA A 25 3.78 6.68 -26.70
CA ALA A 25 4.22 5.82 -25.61
C ALA A 25 5.76 5.74 -25.49
N GLY A 26 6.50 5.98 -26.58
CA GLY A 26 7.96 5.83 -26.66
C GLY A 26 8.71 6.62 -25.58
N PRO A 27 8.52 7.94 -25.44
CA PRO A 27 9.23 8.74 -24.44
C PRO A 27 9.01 8.24 -23.02
N VAL A 28 7.76 7.90 -22.68
CA VAL A 28 7.40 7.36 -21.34
C VAL A 28 8.03 5.98 -21.14
N SER A 29 7.99 5.11 -22.17
CA SER A 29 8.60 3.78 -22.08
C SER A 29 10.12 3.85 -21.92
N VAL A 30 10.79 4.73 -22.65
CA VAL A 30 12.24 4.95 -22.51
C VAL A 30 12.56 5.45 -21.11
N TRP A 31 11.80 6.42 -20.60
CA TRP A 31 11.96 6.93 -19.25
C TRP A 31 11.78 5.82 -18.19
N MET A 32 10.73 5.01 -18.31
CA MET A 32 10.48 3.87 -17.42
C MET A 32 11.61 2.83 -17.46
N ILE A 33 12.15 2.53 -18.64
CA ILE A 33 13.27 1.60 -18.78
C ILE A 33 14.51 2.17 -18.08
N LEU A 34 14.87 3.41 -18.36
CA LEU A 34 16.09 4.03 -17.84
C LEU A 34 16.04 4.23 -16.31
N PHE A 35 14.93 4.73 -15.78
CA PHE A 35 14.86 5.17 -14.39
C PHE A 35 14.17 4.17 -13.45
N VAL A 36 13.47 3.18 -13.96
CA VAL A 36 12.80 2.16 -13.14
C VAL A 36 13.41 0.78 -13.40
N THR A 37 13.39 0.33 -14.66
CA THR A 37 13.79 -1.05 -14.99
C THR A 37 15.27 -1.28 -14.76
N ILE A 38 16.15 -0.38 -15.27
CA ILE A 38 17.61 -0.55 -15.11
C ILE A 38 18.05 -0.55 -13.64
N PRO A 39 17.64 0.43 -12.79
CA PRO A 39 17.97 0.38 -11.37
C PRO A 39 17.42 -0.86 -10.65
N MET A 40 16.23 -1.32 -11.02
CA MET A 40 15.64 -2.52 -10.44
C MET A 40 16.45 -3.78 -10.80
N LEU A 41 16.85 -3.92 -12.08
CA LEU A 41 17.74 -5.01 -12.53
C LEU A 41 19.10 -4.93 -11.83
N TYR A 42 19.62 -3.74 -11.60
CA TYR A 42 20.88 -3.54 -10.88
C TYR A 42 20.79 -3.97 -9.42
N ILE A 43 19.68 -3.70 -8.73
CA ILE A 43 19.42 -4.22 -7.37
C ILE A 43 19.37 -5.75 -7.39
N ILE A 44 18.69 -6.36 -8.36
CA ILE A 44 18.66 -7.82 -8.52
C ILE A 44 20.08 -8.36 -8.74
N TYR A 45 20.88 -7.71 -9.59
CA TYR A 45 22.27 -8.10 -9.82
C TYR A 45 23.10 -8.03 -8.55
N ILE A 46 23.07 -6.92 -7.80
CA ILE A 46 23.81 -6.74 -6.55
C ILE A 46 23.39 -7.78 -5.48
N SER A 47 22.13 -8.21 -5.47
CA SER A 47 21.64 -9.17 -4.48
C SER A 47 22.39 -10.52 -4.50
N PHE A 48 23.03 -10.85 -5.64
CA PHE A 48 23.87 -12.04 -5.82
C PHE A 48 25.37 -11.74 -5.71
N MET A 49 25.76 -10.59 -5.21
CA MET A 49 27.16 -10.22 -5.02
C MET A 49 27.59 -10.46 -3.58
N SER A 50 28.93 -10.47 -3.36
CA SER A 50 29.53 -10.62 -2.04
C SER A 50 29.72 -9.26 -1.38
N ARG A 51 29.64 -9.21 -0.06
CA ARG A 51 30.01 -8.03 0.73
C ARG A 51 31.53 -7.96 0.87
N GLY A 52 32.13 -6.81 0.60
CA GLY A 52 33.53 -6.52 0.88
C GLY A 52 33.79 -6.20 2.34
N VAL A 53 35.08 -6.23 2.73
CA VAL A 53 35.52 -6.01 4.12
C VAL A 53 35.16 -4.61 4.63
N PHE A 54 35.19 -3.60 3.76
CA PHE A 54 34.85 -2.20 4.09
C PHE A 54 33.39 -1.84 3.80
N GLY A 55 32.54 -2.83 3.50
CA GLY A 55 31.14 -2.63 3.22
C GLY A 55 30.84 -2.24 1.76
N ASP A 56 31.83 -2.36 0.88
CA ASP A 56 31.70 -2.24 -0.57
C ASP A 56 31.07 -3.49 -1.19
N VAL A 57 30.67 -3.40 -2.45
CA VAL A 57 30.17 -4.53 -3.22
C VAL A 57 31.34 -5.18 -3.97
N VAL A 58 31.64 -6.42 -3.64
CA VAL A 58 32.58 -7.23 -4.41
C VAL A 58 31.81 -7.99 -5.48
N TYR A 59 32.15 -7.77 -6.75
CA TYR A 59 31.51 -8.39 -7.91
C TYR A 59 31.91 -9.87 -8.08
N LYS A 60 31.71 -10.63 -7.02
CA LYS A 60 31.87 -12.09 -6.97
C LYS A 60 30.50 -12.69 -6.67
N PHE A 61 30.04 -13.62 -7.51
CA PHE A 61 28.75 -14.28 -7.30
C PHE A 61 28.70 -14.99 -5.96
N SER A 62 27.66 -14.73 -5.18
CA SER A 62 27.43 -15.32 -3.88
C SER A 62 25.93 -15.42 -3.57
N THR A 63 25.52 -16.50 -2.95
CA THR A 63 24.16 -16.71 -2.42
C THR A 63 24.08 -16.51 -0.90
N GLU A 64 25.13 -15.98 -0.29
CA GLU A 64 25.24 -15.83 1.17
C GLU A 64 24.18 -14.90 1.73
N SER A 65 23.84 -13.81 1.03
CA SER A 65 22.75 -12.90 1.41
C SER A 65 21.42 -13.63 1.51
N TYR A 66 21.09 -14.51 0.58
CA TYR A 66 19.86 -15.30 0.60
C TYR A 66 19.85 -16.34 1.72
N LYS A 67 21.01 -16.98 2.01
CA LYS A 67 21.16 -17.88 3.17
C LYS A 67 20.96 -17.12 4.49
N THR A 68 21.47 -15.90 4.57
CA THR A 68 21.31 -15.03 5.75
C THR A 68 19.83 -14.66 5.97
N ILE A 69 19.07 -14.40 4.91
CA ILE A 69 17.64 -14.09 5.00
C ILE A 69 16.83 -15.27 5.57
N LEU A 70 17.25 -16.50 5.33
CA LEU A 70 16.61 -17.71 5.89
C LEU A 70 16.81 -17.84 7.40
N ASN A 71 17.64 -17.01 8.03
CA ASN A 71 17.80 -17.01 9.48
C ASN A 71 16.46 -16.66 10.16
N PRO A 72 16.08 -17.37 11.24
CA PRO A 72 14.84 -17.14 11.98
C PRO A 72 14.60 -15.69 12.40
N THR A 73 15.65 -14.91 12.61
CA THR A 73 15.56 -13.49 12.99
C THR A 73 14.92 -12.65 11.88
N TYR A 74 15.37 -12.81 10.62
CA TYR A 74 14.79 -12.08 9.49
C TYR A 74 13.37 -12.53 9.22
N PHE A 75 13.11 -13.84 9.30
CA PHE A 75 11.76 -14.39 9.13
C PHE A 75 10.76 -13.79 10.14
N LYS A 76 11.14 -13.69 11.42
CA LYS A 76 10.32 -13.05 12.45
C LYS A 76 9.98 -11.59 12.12
N VAL A 77 10.96 -10.83 11.60
CA VAL A 77 10.73 -9.42 11.23
C VAL A 77 9.81 -9.31 10.01
N ILE A 78 9.98 -10.17 9.02
CA ILE A 78 9.09 -10.23 7.85
C ILE A 78 7.66 -10.52 8.30
N LEU A 79 7.47 -11.54 9.13
CA LEU A 79 6.15 -11.89 9.66
C LEU A 79 5.54 -10.76 10.50
N LYS A 80 6.35 -10.08 11.33
CA LYS A 80 5.95 -8.91 12.09
C LYS A 80 5.50 -7.76 11.17
N SER A 81 6.22 -7.53 10.07
CA SER A 81 5.88 -6.51 9.08
C SER A 81 4.59 -6.83 8.34
N LEU A 82 4.42 -8.09 7.91
CA LEU A 82 3.18 -8.57 7.26
C LEU A 82 1.99 -8.43 8.21
N LYS A 83 2.14 -8.80 9.48
CA LYS A 83 1.11 -8.64 10.49
C LYS A 83 0.74 -7.17 10.70
N ALA A 84 1.72 -6.27 10.82
CA ALA A 84 1.48 -4.85 10.99
C ALA A 84 0.78 -4.24 9.77
N ALA A 85 1.23 -4.56 8.55
CA ALA A 85 0.58 -4.12 7.31
C ALA A 85 -0.85 -4.67 7.19
N GLY A 86 -1.08 -5.94 7.55
CA GLY A 86 -2.41 -6.54 7.58
C GLY A 86 -3.35 -5.86 8.57
N ILE A 87 -2.91 -5.63 9.81
CA ILE A 87 -3.70 -4.92 10.82
C ILE A 87 -3.99 -3.48 10.36
N THR A 88 -2.99 -2.77 9.83
CA THR A 88 -3.17 -1.42 9.28
C THR A 88 -4.23 -1.41 8.18
N THR A 89 -4.16 -2.37 7.25
CA THR A 89 -5.13 -2.48 6.15
C THR A 89 -6.54 -2.73 6.66
N ILE A 90 -6.70 -3.70 7.56
CA ILE A 90 -8.02 -4.01 8.15
C ILE A 90 -8.59 -2.79 8.86
N LEU A 91 -7.80 -2.11 9.67
CA LEU A 91 -8.27 -0.93 10.40
C LEU A 91 -8.55 0.25 9.48
N CYS A 92 -7.75 0.46 8.42
CA CYS A 92 -8.03 1.46 7.40
C CYS A 92 -9.32 1.16 6.63
N LEU A 93 -9.64 -0.10 6.36
CA LEU A 93 -10.90 -0.48 5.73
C LEU A 93 -12.08 -0.30 6.68
N LEU A 94 -11.95 -0.72 7.94
CA LEU A 94 -13.01 -0.59 8.95
C LEU A 94 -13.37 0.87 9.24
N LEU A 95 -12.39 1.78 9.22
CA LEU A 95 -12.60 3.21 9.41
C LEU A 95 -12.96 3.91 8.09
N GLY A 96 -12.27 3.54 7.01
CA GLY A 96 -12.39 4.16 5.70
C GLY A 96 -13.69 3.84 4.98
N TYR A 97 -14.19 2.61 5.10
CA TYR A 97 -15.43 2.22 4.41
C TYR A 97 -16.66 2.98 4.92
N PRO A 98 -16.96 3.04 6.24
CA PRO A 98 -18.06 3.87 6.74
C PRO A 98 -17.90 5.35 6.38
N LEU A 99 -16.66 5.87 6.46
CA LEU A 99 -16.39 7.26 6.11
C LEU A 99 -16.66 7.53 4.62
N ALA A 100 -16.16 6.69 3.73
CA ALA A 100 -16.41 6.78 2.29
C ALA A 100 -17.90 6.63 1.96
N TYR A 101 -18.59 5.70 2.64
CA TYR A 101 -20.03 5.47 2.47
C TYR A 101 -20.84 6.70 2.87
N ILE A 102 -20.57 7.31 4.01
CA ILE A 102 -21.23 8.54 4.45
C ILE A 102 -20.99 9.67 3.46
N ILE A 103 -19.77 9.84 2.95
CA ILE A 103 -19.42 10.90 2.02
C ILE A 103 -20.10 10.70 0.66
N ALA A 104 -20.14 9.46 0.15
CA ALA A 104 -20.76 9.14 -1.14
C ALA A 104 -22.28 9.40 -1.19
N HIS A 105 -22.94 9.41 -0.02
CA HIS A 105 -24.38 9.72 0.08
C HIS A 105 -24.68 11.21 0.30
N LYS A 106 -23.65 12.07 0.34
CA LYS A 106 -23.84 13.53 0.42
C LYS A 106 -24.00 14.15 -0.97
N PRO A 107 -24.59 15.36 -1.07
CA PRO A 107 -24.55 16.14 -2.31
C PRO A 107 -23.12 16.31 -2.82
N LYS A 108 -22.93 16.32 -4.15
CA LYS A 108 -21.61 16.35 -4.79
C LYS A 108 -20.69 17.45 -4.25
N ASP A 109 -21.20 18.66 -4.05
CA ASP A 109 -20.41 19.79 -3.50
C ASP A 109 -19.96 19.53 -2.07
N THR A 110 -20.80 18.90 -1.25
CA THR A 110 -20.45 18.55 0.13
C THR A 110 -19.46 17.40 0.15
N ALA A 111 -19.66 16.38 -0.68
CA ALA A 111 -18.75 15.25 -0.81
C ALA A 111 -17.35 15.72 -1.24
N ALA A 112 -17.23 16.60 -2.24
CA ALA A 112 -15.97 17.17 -2.68
C ALA A 112 -15.23 17.91 -1.55
N LYS A 113 -15.96 18.71 -0.75
CA LYS A 113 -15.40 19.42 0.41
C LYS A 113 -14.90 18.45 1.48
N LEU A 114 -15.66 17.38 1.77
CA LEU A 114 -15.26 16.38 2.77
C LEU A 114 -14.05 15.56 2.32
N ILE A 115 -13.98 15.16 1.04
CA ILE A 115 -12.80 14.51 0.47
C ILE A 115 -11.58 15.44 0.56
N THR A 116 -11.74 16.73 0.20
CA THR A 116 -10.67 17.71 0.33
C THR A 116 -10.19 17.82 1.79
N LEU A 117 -11.10 17.86 2.75
CA LEU A 117 -10.78 17.91 4.18
C LEU A 117 -9.94 16.70 4.63
N ILE A 118 -10.26 15.50 4.14
CA ILE A 118 -9.47 14.29 4.43
C ILE A 118 -8.07 14.39 3.81
N MET A 119 -7.93 15.08 2.68
CA MET A 119 -6.65 15.24 1.99
C MET A 119 -5.76 16.34 2.58
N ILE A 120 -6.32 17.34 3.29
CA ILE A 120 -5.55 18.46 3.88
C ILE A 120 -4.35 17.98 4.71
N PRO A 121 -4.48 16.99 5.63
CA PRO A 121 -3.34 16.49 6.38
C PRO A 121 -2.20 15.93 5.51
N PHE A 122 -2.50 15.50 4.27
CA PHE A 122 -1.50 14.97 3.34
C PHE A 122 -0.66 16.05 2.67
N TRP A 123 -1.18 17.25 2.54
CA TRP A 123 -0.42 18.39 2.02
C TRP A 123 0.62 18.89 3.03
N THR A 124 0.49 18.50 4.31
CA THR A 124 1.53 18.77 5.31
C THR A 124 2.67 17.75 5.20
N ASN A 125 3.87 18.18 5.59
CA ASN A 125 5.04 17.29 5.62
C ASN A 125 4.78 16.10 6.57
N SER A 126 5.00 14.88 6.07
CA SER A 126 4.78 13.65 6.85
C SER A 126 5.64 13.57 8.11
N LEU A 127 6.88 14.09 8.08
CA LEU A 127 7.77 14.12 9.25
C LEU A 127 7.20 15.02 10.36
N MET A 128 6.66 16.19 10.01
CA MET A 128 6.00 17.08 10.97
C MET A 128 4.78 16.41 11.60
N ARG A 129 3.97 15.72 10.81
CA ARG A 129 2.81 14.98 11.30
C ARG A 129 3.20 13.85 12.24
N LEU A 130 4.24 13.07 11.92
CA LEU A 130 4.75 12.01 12.79
C LEU A 130 5.36 12.58 14.09
N ASN A 131 6.05 13.72 14.02
CA ASN A 131 6.57 14.38 15.20
C ASN A 131 5.44 14.89 16.11
N SER A 132 4.34 15.37 15.53
CA SER A 132 3.16 15.77 16.30
C SER A 132 2.55 14.58 17.08
N TRP A 133 2.54 13.38 16.50
CA TRP A 133 2.14 12.17 17.23
C TRP A 133 3.07 11.89 18.41
N LEU A 134 4.39 12.03 18.27
CA LEU A 134 5.32 11.87 19.39
C LEU A 134 5.03 12.88 20.51
N LEU A 135 4.80 14.15 20.16
CA LEU A 135 4.48 15.19 21.15
C LEU A 135 3.16 14.91 21.88
N LEU A 136 2.14 14.44 21.16
CA LEU A 136 0.83 14.12 21.74
C LEU A 136 0.90 12.93 22.72
N PHE A 137 1.67 11.91 22.39
CA PHE A 137 1.74 10.65 23.13
C PHE A 137 2.93 10.52 24.09
N GLN A 138 3.78 11.55 24.20
CA GLN A 138 4.86 11.54 25.20
C GLN A 138 4.31 11.48 26.64
N THR A 139 5.15 11.07 27.58
CA THR A 139 4.75 10.84 28.98
C THR A 139 4.12 12.09 29.62
N SER A 140 4.66 13.27 29.33
CA SER A 140 4.12 14.57 29.75
C SER A 140 3.20 15.23 28.70
N GLY A 141 2.76 14.46 27.69
CA GLY A 141 1.96 14.97 26.58
C GLY A 141 0.49 15.17 26.92
N PRO A 142 -0.24 15.89 26.04
CA PRO A 142 -1.67 16.19 26.23
C PRO A 142 -2.54 14.96 26.47
N ILE A 143 -2.27 13.84 25.81
CA ILE A 143 -3.06 12.59 25.96
C ILE A 143 -2.89 12.01 27.34
N ASN A 144 -1.67 11.89 27.85
CA ASN A 144 -1.43 11.40 29.19
C ASN A 144 -2.01 12.35 30.26
N ASN A 145 -1.85 13.67 30.07
CA ASN A 145 -2.42 14.66 30.98
C ASN A 145 -3.95 14.53 31.05
N LEU A 146 -4.62 14.29 29.94
CA LEU A 146 -6.05 14.09 29.87
C LEU A 146 -6.46 12.77 30.55
N LEU A 147 -5.76 11.66 30.30
CA LEU A 147 -6.04 10.35 30.88
C LEU A 147 -5.87 10.35 32.41
N VAL A 148 -4.82 10.97 32.91
CA VAL A 148 -4.58 11.11 34.36
C VAL A 148 -5.57 12.10 35.00
N GLY A 149 -5.80 13.25 34.34
CA GLY A 149 -6.72 14.28 34.80
C GLY A 149 -8.19 13.84 34.88
N THR A 150 -8.61 12.91 33.99
CA THR A 150 -9.95 12.29 34.04
C THR A 150 -10.04 11.11 34.98
N GLY A 151 -8.90 10.69 35.59
CA GLY A 151 -8.88 9.52 36.51
C GLY A 151 -8.99 8.16 35.83
N ILE A 152 -8.93 8.11 34.46
CA ILE A 152 -8.96 6.85 33.68
C ILE A 152 -7.74 6.00 34.03
N VAL A 153 -6.57 6.65 34.17
CA VAL A 153 -5.33 6.01 34.62
C VAL A 153 -4.76 6.76 35.84
N LYS A 154 -4.07 6.01 36.70
CA LYS A 154 -3.46 6.59 37.92
C LYS A 154 -2.10 7.22 37.62
N GLU A 155 -1.38 6.67 36.65
CA GLU A 155 -0.05 7.10 36.28
C GLU A 155 0.07 7.24 34.72
N PRO A 156 0.96 8.11 34.21
CA PRO A 156 1.15 8.27 32.78
C PRO A 156 1.57 6.95 32.10
N ILE A 157 0.97 6.65 30.97
CA ILE A 157 1.27 5.46 30.16
C ILE A 157 2.42 5.79 29.20
N THR A 158 3.37 4.87 29.05
CA THR A 158 4.42 4.97 28.03
C THR A 158 3.91 4.48 26.69
N PHE A 159 3.41 5.39 25.85
CA PHE A 159 2.95 5.10 24.49
C PHE A 159 4.06 5.16 23.45
N ILE A 160 5.07 6.03 23.66
CA ILE A 160 6.14 6.25 22.67
C ILE A 160 6.99 5.00 22.53
N TYR A 161 7.42 4.76 21.28
CA TYR A 161 8.26 3.64 20.89
C TYR A 161 7.63 2.27 21.12
N THR A 162 6.30 2.19 20.96
CA THR A 162 5.50 0.96 21.02
C THR A 162 4.93 0.58 19.66
N ASP A 163 4.66 -0.70 19.45
CA ASP A 163 3.96 -1.18 18.24
C ASP A 163 2.59 -0.50 18.05
N GLY A 164 1.91 -0.15 19.15
CA GLY A 164 0.61 0.54 19.14
C GLY A 164 0.73 1.94 18.51
N LEU A 165 1.70 2.74 18.94
CA LEU A 165 1.89 4.08 18.37
C LEU A 165 2.33 4.01 16.90
N VAL A 166 3.16 3.04 16.54
CA VAL A 166 3.55 2.78 15.14
C VAL A 166 2.31 2.46 14.29
N LEU A 167 1.41 1.61 14.80
CA LEU A 167 0.16 1.29 14.09
C LEU A 167 -0.74 2.52 13.92
N ILE A 168 -0.90 3.37 14.93
CA ILE A 168 -1.63 4.64 14.81
C ILE A 168 -1.00 5.50 13.71
N GLY A 169 0.32 5.63 13.69
CA GLY A 169 1.04 6.36 12.67
C GLY A 169 0.83 5.78 11.26
N LEU A 170 0.85 4.45 11.12
CA LEU A 170 0.58 3.78 9.85
C LEU A 170 -0.86 4.01 9.39
N ILE A 171 -1.85 3.82 10.27
CA ILE A 171 -3.27 4.01 9.96
C ILE A 171 -3.52 5.44 9.50
N THR A 172 -3.10 6.43 10.28
CA THR A 172 -3.31 7.84 9.93
C THR A 172 -2.60 8.27 8.66
N ASN A 173 -1.49 7.61 8.33
CA ASN A 173 -0.75 7.84 7.08
C ASN A 173 -1.37 7.13 5.88
N MET A 174 -2.07 6.01 6.08
CA MET A 174 -2.62 5.19 4.99
C MET A 174 -4.14 5.39 4.79
N LEU A 175 -4.84 5.95 5.75
CA LEU A 175 -6.31 6.09 5.72
C LEU A 175 -6.86 6.74 4.45
N PRO A 176 -6.32 7.84 3.91
CA PRO A 176 -6.82 8.43 2.67
C PRO A 176 -6.64 7.53 1.46
N PHE A 177 -5.61 6.69 1.42
CA PHE A 177 -5.41 5.71 0.36
C PHE A 177 -6.45 4.58 0.40
N ALA A 178 -7.09 4.37 1.55
CA ALA A 178 -8.27 3.50 1.64
C ALA A 178 -9.55 4.25 1.23
N VAL A 179 -9.75 5.47 1.74
CA VAL A 179 -11.00 6.23 1.54
C VAL A 179 -11.24 6.58 0.08
N LEU A 180 -10.20 7.00 -0.66
CA LEU A 180 -10.35 7.47 -2.04
C LEU A 180 -10.91 6.41 -3.00
N PRO A 181 -10.34 5.19 -3.11
CA PRO A 181 -10.88 4.18 -4.00
C PRO A 181 -12.24 3.66 -3.54
N LEU A 182 -12.46 3.57 -2.22
CA LEU A 182 -13.77 3.20 -1.67
C LEU A 182 -14.84 4.23 -2.05
N TYR A 183 -14.56 5.52 -1.84
CA TYR A 183 -15.46 6.60 -2.24
C TYR A 183 -15.76 6.57 -3.73
N SER A 184 -14.72 6.47 -4.57
CA SER A 184 -14.88 6.45 -6.04
C SER A 184 -15.75 5.29 -6.53
N THR A 185 -15.74 4.16 -5.83
CA THR A 185 -16.57 3.00 -6.20
C THR A 185 -17.98 3.12 -5.64
N ILE A 186 -18.13 3.56 -4.39
CA ILE A 186 -19.44 3.72 -3.75
C ILE A 186 -20.23 4.86 -4.40
N GLU A 187 -19.59 5.95 -4.82
CA GLU A 187 -20.26 7.08 -5.50
C GLU A 187 -20.91 6.65 -6.83
N LYS A 188 -20.35 5.65 -7.50
CA LYS A 188 -20.87 5.12 -8.77
C LYS A 188 -22.00 4.11 -8.59
N LEU A 189 -22.30 3.71 -7.35
CA LEU A 189 -23.35 2.74 -7.08
C LEU A 189 -24.72 3.31 -7.50
N ASP A 190 -25.44 2.54 -8.31
CA ASP A 190 -26.81 2.90 -8.70
C ASP A 190 -27.75 2.77 -7.50
N LYS A 191 -28.37 3.90 -7.11
CA LYS A 191 -29.30 3.95 -5.98
C LYS A 191 -30.55 3.11 -6.22
N SER A 192 -30.93 2.89 -7.48
CA SER A 192 -32.08 2.05 -7.85
C SER A 192 -31.94 0.62 -7.35
N LEU A 193 -30.71 0.09 -7.26
CA LEU A 193 -30.45 -1.25 -6.71
C LEU A 193 -30.74 -1.34 -5.21
N ILE A 194 -30.44 -0.25 -4.48
CA ILE A 194 -30.75 -0.15 -3.03
C ILE A 194 -32.26 -0.04 -2.82
N GLU A 195 -32.94 0.79 -3.64
CA GLU A 195 -34.39 0.98 -3.60
C GLU A 195 -35.12 -0.32 -3.96
N ALA A 196 -34.74 -0.99 -5.04
CA ALA A 196 -35.30 -2.30 -5.42
C ALA A 196 -35.11 -3.35 -4.33
N SER A 197 -33.97 -3.37 -3.66
CA SER A 197 -33.75 -4.28 -2.53
C SER A 197 -34.70 -3.99 -1.36
N ALA A 198 -34.96 -2.70 -1.07
CA ALA A 198 -35.90 -2.30 -0.04
C ALA A 198 -37.37 -2.65 -0.41
N ASP A 199 -37.76 -2.48 -1.68
CA ASP A 199 -39.08 -2.86 -2.21
C ASP A 199 -39.32 -4.38 -2.10
N LEU A 200 -38.28 -5.19 -2.21
CA LEU A 200 -38.32 -6.64 -1.96
C LEU A 200 -38.32 -7.00 -0.45
N GLY A 201 -38.42 -6.01 0.44
CA GLY A 201 -38.51 -6.22 1.90
C GLY A 201 -37.17 -6.51 2.58
N ALA A 202 -36.03 -6.27 1.91
CA ALA A 202 -34.73 -6.49 2.55
C ALA A 202 -34.46 -5.44 3.62
N SER A 203 -33.91 -5.86 4.75
CA SER A 203 -33.41 -4.92 5.78
C SER A 203 -32.16 -4.19 5.30
N ALA A 204 -31.86 -3.02 5.88
CA ALA A 204 -30.64 -2.25 5.55
C ALA A 204 -29.34 -3.09 5.67
N ALA A 205 -29.26 -3.97 6.67
CA ALA A 205 -28.13 -4.86 6.83
C ALA A 205 -28.07 -5.91 5.71
N THR A 206 -29.22 -6.44 5.26
CA THR A 206 -29.29 -7.40 4.16
C THR A 206 -28.93 -6.74 2.84
N THR A 207 -29.45 -5.54 2.57
CA THR A 207 -29.09 -4.73 1.40
C THR A 207 -27.58 -4.44 1.38
N PHE A 208 -27.02 -4.04 2.53
CA PHE A 208 -25.59 -3.79 2.63
C PHE A 208 -24.76 -5.03 2.29
N MET A 209 -25.05 -6.17 2.91
CA MET A 209 -24.27 -7.40 2.75
C MET A 209 -24.45 -8.06 1.37
N ARG A 210 -25.65 -8.00 0.80
CA ARG A 210 -25.98 -8.74 -0.44
C ARG A 210 -25.94 -7.88 -1.71
N VAL A 211 -26.03 -6.56 -1.59
CA VAL A 211 -26.04 -5.63 -2.73
C VAL A 211 -24.84 -4.70 -2.67
N THR A 212 -24.75 -3.85 -1.63
CA THR A 212 -23.75 -2.79 -1.57
C THR A 212 -22.34 -3.35 -1.50
N LEU A 213 -22.08 -4.25 -0.57
CA LEU A 213 -20.74 -4.81 -0.31
C LEU A 213 -20.18 -5.55 -1.54
N PRO A 214 -20.90 -6.48 -2.19
CA PRO A 214 -20.40 -7.15 -3.38
C PRO A 214 -20.09 -6.20 -4.54
N ILE A 215 -20.98 -5.25 -4.84
CA ILE A 215 -20.76 -4.30 -5.93
C ILE A 215 -19.58 -3.37 -5.66
N THR A 216 -19.27 -3.11 -4.38
CA THR A 216 -18.14 -2.25 -3.98
C THR A 216 -16.83 -3.02 -3.75
N PHE A 217 -16.79 -4.33 -3.92
CA PHE A 217 -15.58 -5.14 -3.82
C PHE A 217 -14.39 -4.59 -4.63
N PRO A 218 -14.52 -4.14 -5.88
CA PRO A 218 -13.40 -3.58 -6.63
C PRO A 218 -12.73 -2.39 -5.92
N GLY A 219 -13.52 -1.56 -5.23
CA GLY A 219 -13.01 -0.45 -4.41
C GLY A 219 -12.30 -0.93 -3.15
N ILE A 220 -12.86 -1.92 -2.46
CA ILE A 220 -12.24 -2.55 -1.28
C ILE A 220 -10.88 -3.15 -1.66
N PHE A 221 -10.84 -3.83 -2.77
CA PHE A 221 -9.63 -4.44 -3.28
C PHE A 221 -8.57 -3.41 -3.66
N SER A 222 -8.96 -2.35 -4.34
CA SER A 222 -8.04 -1.25 -4.64
C SER A 222 -7.48 -0.63 -3.36
N ALA A 223 -8.31 -0.44 -2.34
CA ALA A 223 -7.91 0.06 -1.04
C ALA A 223 -6.92 -0.90 -0.33
N ILE A 224 -7.15 -2.22 -0.38
CA ILE A 224 -6.22 -3.21 0.17
C ILE A 224 -4.83 -3.05 -0.45
N ILE A 225 -4.73 -3.00 -1.78
CA ILE A 225 -3.44 -2.87 -2.48
C ILE A 225 -2.76 -1.55 -2.12
N LEU A 226 -3.51 -0.44 -2.16
CA LEU A 226 -2.96 0.90 -1.92
C LEU A 226 -2.55 1.14 -0.47
N VAL A 227 -3.05 0.38 0.49
CA VAL A 227 -2.68 0.45 1.90
C VAL A 227 -1.63 -0.59 2.26
N PHE A 228 -1.85 -1.85 1.90
CA PHE A 228 -1.03 -2.97 2.34
C PHE A 228 0.40 -2.91 1.81
N ILE A 229 0.56 -2.70 0.49
CA ILE A 229 1.88 -2.71 -0.15
C ILE A 229 2.78 -1.60 0.39
N PRO A 230 2.36 -0.31 0.42
CA PRO A 230 3.19 0.74 1.01
C PRO A 230 3.47 0.52 2.50
N SER A 231 2.51 -0.01 3.26
CA SER A 231 2.70 -0.28 4.69
C SER A 231 3.80 -1.29 4.99
N LEU A 232 4.08 -2.22 4.07
CA LEU A 232 5.20 -3.17 4.21
C LEU A 232 6.57 -2.49 4.10
N GLY A 233 6.69 -1.50 3.20
CA GLY A 233 7.98 -0.88 2.86
C GLY A 233 8.28 0.43 3.60
N ILE A 234 7.27 1.10 4.18
CA ILE A 234 7.45 2.40 4.80
C ILE A 234 8.25 2.30 6.10
N TYR A 235 9.48 2.83 6.07
CA TYR A 235 10.36 2.84 7.24
C TYR A 235 10.25 4.13 8.06
N THR A 236 9.83 5.24 7.47
CA THR A 236 9.82 6.55 8.12
C THR A 236 8.94 6.58 9.37
N VAL A 237 7.75 5.96 9.29
CA VAL A 237 6.82 5.86 10.42
C VAL A 237 7.43 5.05 11.56
N THR A 238 8.03 3.91 11.25
CA THR A 238 8.66 3.03 12.24
C THR A 238 9.95 3.59 12.81
N ASP A 239 10.73 4.32 12.03
CA ASP A 239 11.95 5.00 12.53
C ASP A 239 11.58 6.06 13.57
N MET A 240 10.59 6.91 13.26
CA MET A 240 10.20 8.00 14.15
C MET A 240 9.41 7.50 15.36
N LEU A 241 8.32 6.79 15.14
CA LEU A 241 7.40 6.39 16.21
C LEU A 241 7.88 5.14 16.96
N GLY A 242 8.68 4.30 16.32
CA GLY A 242 9.27 3.10 16.92
C GLY A 242 10.63 3.35 17.59
N GLY A 243 11.27 4.50 17.35
CA GLY A 243 12.50 4.93 18.03
C GLY A 243 13.66 3.93 17.92
N GLY A 244 13.78 3.19 16.83
CA GLY A 244 14.78 2.14 16.65
C GLY A 244 14.53 0.85 17.45
N LYS A 245 13.55 0.82 18.34
CA LYS A 245 13.18 -0.39 19.12
C LYS A 245 12.24 -1.30 18.32
N ILE A 246 11.43 -0.71 17.45
CA ILE A 246 10.49 -1.42 16.59
C ILE A 246 11.09 -1.50 15.18
N LEU A 247 11.45 -2.71 14.77
CA LEU A 247 12.02 -2.95 13.44
C LEU A 247 11.04 -3.71 12.57
N TYR A 248 10.73 -3.14 11.40
CA TYR A 248 10.04 -3.79 10.30
C TYR A 248 11.01 -3.97 9.12
N ILE A 249 10.58 -4.70 8.11
CA ILE A 249 11.44 -5.04 6.97
C ILE A 249 12.00 -3.80 6.26
N GLY A 250 11.21 -2.74 6.12
CA GLY A 250 11.66 -1.46 5.55
C GLY A 250 12.82 -0.82 6.32
N ASN A 251 12.81 -0.88 7.67
CA ASN A 251 13.91 -0.37 8.51
C ASN A 251 15.18 -1.20 8.31
N ILE A 252 15.05 -2.53 8.24
CA ILE A 252 16.20 -3.41 8.02
C ILE A 252 16.82 -3.11 6.65
N ILE A 253 16.01 -3.04 5.58
CA ILE A 253 16.50 -2.70 4.24
C ILE A 253 17.23 -1.35 4.26
N LYS A 254 16.60 -0.29 4.81
CA LYS A 254 17.23 1.03 4.94
C LYS A 254 18.57 0.96 5.68
N ASN A 255 18.63 0.20 6.79
CA ASN A 255 19.83 0.11 7.60
C ASN A 255 20.95 -0.67 6.88
N GLN A 256 20.62 -1.70 6.07
CA GLN A 256 21.62 -2.43 5.27
C GLN A 256 22.29 -1.52 4.23
N PHE A 257 21.52 -0.66 3.55
CA PHE A 257 22.09 0.31 2.60
C PHE A 257 22.79 1.49 3.27
N GLY A 258 22.31 1.91 4.44
CA GLY A 258 22.80 3.08 5.16
C GLY A 258 23.92 2.77 6.15
N SER A 259 23.54 2.54 7.41
CA SER A 259 24.49 2.44 8.54
C SER A 259 25.35 1.18 8.52
N ILE A 260 24.79 0.04 8.10
CA ILE A 260 25.49 -1.27 8.12
C ILE A 260 26.38 -1.44 6.88
N ARG A 261 26.06 -0.73 5.78
CA ARG A 261 26.76 -0.82 4.48
C ARG A 261 26.90 -2.26 3.98
N ASN A 262 25.83 -3.05 4.08
CA ASN A 262 25.76 -4.40 3.49
C ASN A 262 24.78 -4.37 2.31
N TRP A 263 25.23 -3.77 1.20
CA TRP A 263 24.41 -3.58 0.02
C TRP A 263 23.86 -4.87 -0.60
N PRO A 264 24.66 -5.96 -0.69
CA PRO A 264 24.15 -7.24 -1.18
C PRO A 264 22.98 -7.78 -0.37
N LEU A 265 23.06 -7.71 0.96
CA LEU A 265 21.97 -8.16 1.83
C LEU A 265 20.74 -7.23 1.76
N GLY A 266 20.98 -5.91 1.72
CA GLY A 266 19.90 -4.93 1.50
C GLY A 266 19.16 -5.17 0.19
N ALA A 267 19.91 -5.42 -0.90
CA ALA A 267 19.37 -5.74 -2.21
C ALA A 267 18.59 -7.07 -2.20
N ALA A 268 19.12 -8.11 -1.58
CA ALA A 268 18.45 -9.41 -1.47
C ALA A 268 17.15 -9.33 -0.66
N LEU A 269 17.12 -8.56 0.43
CA LEU A 269 15.88 -8.27 1.19
C LEU A 269 14.85 -7.49 0.37
N SER A 270 15.31 -6.52 -0.43
CA SER A 270 14.44 -5.75 -1.33
C SER A 270 13.84 -6.63 -2.42
N VAL A 271 14.65 -7.49 -3.06
CA VAL A 271 14.17 -8.46 -4.06
C VAL A 271 13.16 -9.42 -3.44
N MET A 272 13.43 -9.94 -2.25
CA MET A 272 12.50 -10.81 -1.53
C MET A 272 11.18 -10.09 -1.25
N LEU A 273 11.20 -8.82 -0.81
CA LEU A 273 10.00 -8.04 -0.58
C LEU A 273 9.20 -7.84 -1.87
N ILE A 274 9.88 -7.55 -3.00
CA ILE A 274 9.25 -7.46 -4.32
C ILE A 274 8.57 -8.78 -4.69
N VAL A 275 9.26 -9.92 -4.50
CA VAL A 275 8.68 -11.25 -4.79
C VAL A 275 7.45 -11.51 -3.93
N ILE A 276 7.51 -11.23 -2.62
CA ILE A 276 6.36 -11.38 -1.72
C ILE A 276 5.19 -10.51 -2.18
N THR A 277 5.42 -9.24 -2.49
CA THR A 277 4.36 -8.33 -2.95
C THR A 277 3.78 -8.75 -4.29
N MET A 278 4.61 -9.17 -5.26
CA MET A 278 4.15 -9.72 -6.54
C MET A 278 3.30 -10.98 -6.37
N LEU A 279 3.72 -11.88 -5.48
CA LEU A 279 3.00 -13.11 -5.19
C LEU A 279 1.63 -12.79 -4.55
N LEU A 280 1.58 -11.85 -3.62
CA LEU A 280 0.33 -11.39 -3.02
C LEU A 280 -0.60 -10.73 -4.04
N ILE A 281 -0.07 -9.89 -4.95
CA ILE A 281 -0.85 -9.29 -6.04
C ILE A 281 -1.35 -10.38 -6.99
N PHE A 282 -0.50 -11.36 -7.33
CA PHE A 282 -0.88 -12.48 -8.21
C PHE A 282 -2.00 -13.33 -7.59
N ILE A 283 -1.85 -13.72 -6.33
CA ILE A 283 -2.89 -14.44 -5.60
C ILE A 283 -4.19 -13.63 -5.63
N TYR A 284 -4.09 -12.36 -5.30
CA TYR A 284 -5.18 -11.41 -5.29
C TYR A 284 -5.91 -11.32 -6.66
N THR A 285 -5.18 -11.09 -7.76
CA THR A 285 -5.78 -10.98 -9.10
C THR A 285 -6.43 -12.29 -9.55
N ARG A 286 -5.97 -13.41 -9.03
CA ARG A 286 -6.58 -14.73 -9.32
C ARG A 286 -7.96 -14.85 -8.65
N PHE A 287 -8.09 -14.37 -7.40
CA PHE A 287 -9.38 -14.40 -6.69
C PHE A 287 -10.35 -13.34 -7.23
N ALA A 288 -9.89 -12.12 -7.52
CA ALA A 288 -10.73 -11.06 -8.09
C ALA A 288 -11.34 -11.44 -9.44
N LYS A 289 -10.62 -12.16 -10.31
CA LYS A 289 -11.15 -12.66 -11.59
C LYS A 289 -12.22 -13.75 -11.44
N ILE A 290 -12.25 -14.47 -10.35
CA ILE A 290 -13.26 -15.52 -10.11
C ILE A 290 -14.60 -14.87 -9.74
N GLU A 291 -14.58 -13.79 -8.95
CA GLU A 291 -15.79 -13.04 -8.57
C GLU A 291 -16.43 -12.30 -9.75
N ASP A 292 -15.64 -11.73 -10.67
CA ASP A 292 -16.16 -11.09 -11.89
C ASP A 292 -16.88 -12.08 -12.84
N MET A 293 -16.61 -13.38 -12.74
CA MET A 293 -17.25 -14.42 -13.55
C MET A 293 -18.51 -15.03 -12.91
N GLU A 294 -18.74 -14.83 -11.62
CA GLU A 294 -19.94 -15.32 -10.91
C GLU A 294 -21.10 -14.29 -10.88
N VAL A 295 -20.85 -13.06 -11.34
CA VAL A 295 -21.83 -11.95 -11.35
C VAL A 295 -22.47 -11.72 -12.74
N VAL A 296 -22.23 -12.63 -13.69
CA VAL A 296 -22.89 -12.60 -15.02
C VAL A 296 -23.98 -13.73 -15.07
#